data_bc5a8a2f2f7167262cbfd26b52efb573
#
_entry.id   bc5a8a2f2f7167262cbfd26b52efb573
#
_cell.length_a   1.000
_cell.length_b   1.000
_cell.length_c   1.000
_cell.angle_alpha   90.00
_cell.angle_beta   90.00
_cell.angle_gamma   90.00
#
_symmetry.space_group_name_H-M   'P 1'
#
loop_
_entity.id
_entity.type
_entity.pdbx_description
1 polymer ?
#
loop_
_entity_poly.entity_id
_entity_poly.type
_entity_poly.pdbx_seq_one_letter_code
_entity_poly.pdbx_strand_id
1 'polypeptide(L)'
;DDSIVVIENIDRHYAADPTADRATLAARAVSEIGYPTILATFTVMLVFYTLIPSLSGMPKQYFFPIGFMVPTAVFSSLIIAYSVAPWAAKRILKVPDHKEEPSPDGHPKLGKLGHFYYRTAGWLVGNPKRTKIFLAALTLLLILSFLMPAWQFIRPQGISGPVSFFGVETGFLPKDDKNTFNVSLKLADGTPLEVTDRAVRDTEAIVKQIPEVTDVLSWSGMPGVPDFTAMFRGSTQPGSNIGAVRVNLVDKGERHRTSIEIAAKLRKDLKEVSARYPESTIQVVEDPPGPPMRATVLAEIYGNDGEQLRAASEKVRNAFRSTYDMVETTTTEPTDIPEARFEVDQEKASLAGVFPAEAALALRRYTAGETVGYGHAPGERTAQPVILRADYGNKVDPAELGGLTVKNKLGLDVPLSELVRVTHTTAPRPILNKDGTRVVLVGGELGNSVPAYAVLDLNHRLNGMPVGNGDRLATGNLGLTPVRADLSRAPVQLLWDGEIRMTLDCYHDLFIALSAAVMLIFFILVAYYRSFILPAAVMSAIPVCFIGLFPGHWLTGQIFSATSLIGLVTLTGVLVRNSLLIADFVTEYMREGISVREAVLLAGAVRLRPILLTSLSILS
;
A
#
# COMPACT_ATOMS: atom_id res chain seq x y z
N ASP A 1 28.50 0.98 -9.43
CA ASP A 1 28.86 2.36 -9.17
C ASP A 1 30.34 2.46 -8.76
N ASP A 2 30.76 1.76 -7.70
CA ASP A 2 32.17 1.72 -7.28
C ASP A 2 33.10 1.25 -8.39
N SER A 3 32.71 0.21 -9.14
CA SER A 3 33.50 -0.32 -10.24
C SER A 3 33.70 0.68 -11.38
N ILE A 4 32.69 1.51 -11.68
CA ILE A 4 32.80 2.54 -12.73
C ILE A 4 33.88 3.58 -12.36
N VAL A 5 33.83 4.04 -11.09
CA VAL A 5 34.79 5.03 -10.58
C VAL A 5 36.21 4.46 -10.56
N VAL A 6 36.35 3.19 -10.15
CA VAL A 6 37.68 2.49 -10.15
C VAL A 6 38.23 2.33 -11.56
N ILE A 7 37.41 1.84 -12.50
CA ILE A 7 37.86 1.59 -13.88
C ILE A 7 38.23 2.89 -14.57
N GLU A 8 37.46 3.96 -14.38
CA GLU A 8 37.78 5.26 -14.99
C GLU A 8 39.05 5.88 -14.43
N ASN A 9 39.28 5.74 -13.11
CA ASN A 9 40.54 6.22 -12.53
C ASN A 9 41.76 5.43 -13.09
N ILE A 10 41.60 4.11 -13.28
CA ILE A 10 42.63 3.28 -13.92
C ILE A 10 42.88 3.73 -15.36
N ASP A 11 41.81 3.98 -16.13
CA ASP A 11 41.90 4.47 -17.52
C ASP A 11 42.66 5.81 -17.61
N ARG A 12 42.34 6.72 -16.67
CA ARG A 12 43.05 8.02 -16.55
C ARG A 12 44.55 7.84 -16.28
N HIS A 13 44.95 6.93 -15.39
CA HIS A 13 46.34 6.65 -15.10
C HIS A 13 47.07 6.00 -16.30
N TYR A 14 46.39 5.12 -17.04
CA TYR A 14 46.93 4.52 -18.26
C TYR A 14 47.15 5.55 -19.37
N ALA A 15 46.26 6.53 -19.49
CA ALA A 15 46.43 7.62 -20.45
C ALA A 15 47.55 8.60 -20.05
N ALA A 16 47.76 8.81 -18.74
CA ALA A 16 48.82 9.70 -18.25
C ALA A 16 50.24 9.13 -18.42
N ASP A 17 50.42 7.82 -18.25
CA ASP A 17 51.71 7.14 -18.41
C ASP A 17 51.56 5.77 -19.10
N PRO A 18 51.48 5.75 -20.44
CA PRO A 18 51.31 4.53 -21.23
C PRO A 18 52.47 3.53 -21.13
N THR A 19 53.65 3.99 -20.67
CA THR A 19 54.91 3.20 -20.67
C THR A 19 55.14 2.45 -19.36
N ALA A 20 54.46 2.81 -18.28
CA ALA A 20 54.61 2.18 -16.97
C ALA A 20 53.92 0.83 -16.90
N ASP A 21 54.32 0.00 -15.92
CA ASP A 21 53.68 -1.31 -15.69
C ASP A 21 52.20 -1.16 -15.31
N ARG A 22 51.36 -1.85 -16.07
CA ARG A 22 49.88 -1.81 -15.90
C ARG A 22 49.41 -2.21 -14.51
N ALA A 23 50.11 -3.17 -13.87
CA ALA A 23 49.72 -3.61 -12.54
C ALA A 23 49.99 -2.52 -11.49
N THR A 24 51.16 -1.88 -11.62
CA THR A 24 51.56 -0.79 -10.71
C THR A 24 50.67 0.43 -10.89
N LEU A 25 50.33 0.81 -12.13
CA LEU A 25 49.42 1.92 -12.40
C LEU A 25 48.01 1.63 -11.89
N ALA A 26 47.49 0.42 -12.12
CA ALA A 26 46.16 0.04 -11.59
C ALA A 26 46.15 0.07 -10.06
N ALA A 27 47.17 -0.45 -9.38
CA ALA A 27 47.26 -0.41 -7.91
C ALA A 27 47.34 1.03 -7.38
N ARG A 28 48.09 1.91 -8.07
CA ARG A 28 48.19 3.33 -7.69
C ARG A 28 46.86 4.04 -7.88
N ALA A 29 46.19 3.83 -9.02
CA ALA A 29 44.87 4.40 -9.30
C ALA A 29 43.80 3.99 -8.28
N VAL A 30 43.79 2.70 -7.89
CA VAL A 30 42.88 2.19 -6.86
C VAL A 30 43.18 2.79 -5.49
N SER A 31 44.49 2.93 -5.15
CA SER A 31 44.92 3.51 -3.87
C SER A 31 44.50 4.97 -3.71
N GLU A 32 44.55 5.76 -4.79
CA GLU A 32 44.20 7.18 -4.82
C GLU A 32 42.74 7.42 -4.42
N ILE A 33 41.80 6.64 -4.98
CA ILE A 33 40.35 6.80 -4.73
C ILE A 33 39.82 5.86 -3.65
N GLY A 34 40.69 5.01 -3.09
CA GLY A 34 40.27 3.93 -2.18
C GLY A 34 39.52 4.45 -0.95
N TYR A 35 40.10 5.39 -0.25
CA TYR A 35 39.55 5.91 1.00
C TYR A 35 38.23 6.65 0.80
N PRO A 36 38.11 7.60 -0.14
CA PRO A 36 36.84 8.28 -0.42
C PRO A 36 35.72 7.32 -0.85
N THR A 37 36.03 6.35 -1.69
CA THR A 37 35.01 5.40 -2.18
C THR A 37 34.53 4.46 -1.08
N ILE A 38 35.43 3.93 -0.23
CA ILE A 38 35.04 3.12 0.92
C ILE A 38 34.13 3.93 1.85
N LEU A 39 34.51 5.16 2.20
CA LEU A 39 33.70 6.03 3.03
C LEU A 39 32.32 6.30 2.43
N ALA A 40 32.28 6.61 1.15
CA ALA A 40 31.05 6.83 0.40
C ALA A 40 30.13 5.60 0.40
N THR A 41 30.69 4.41 0.23
CA THR A 41 29.96 3.14 0.29
C THR A 41 29.40 2.89 1.71
N PHE A 42 30.19 3.15 2.74
CA PHE A 42 29.72 3.08 4.12
C PHE A 42 28.58 4.05 4.42
N THR A 43 28.61 5.27 3.86
CA THR A 43 27.49 6.22 4.03
C THR A 43 26.21 5.70 3.40
N VAL A 44 26.28 5.08 2.21
CA VAL A 44 25.12 4.43 1.57
C VAL A 44 24.59 3.28 2.43
N MET A 45 25.45 2.39 2.91
CA MET A 45 25.04 1.28 3.78
C MET A 45 24.36 1.79 5.06
N LEU A 46 24.92 2.83 5.67
CA LEU A 46 24.38 3.42 6.91
C LEU A 46 22.96 3.94 6.73
N VAL A 47 22.67 4.56 5.59
CA VAL A 47 21.33 5.05 5.24
C VAL A 47 20.30 3.92 5.31
N PHE A 48 20.62 2.76 4.75
CA PHE A 48 19.72 1.61 4.80
C PHE A 48 19.66 0.95 6.18
N TYR A 49 20.76 0.91 6.92
CA TYR A 49 20.74 0.37 8.27
C TYR A 49 19.88 1.18 9.24
N THR A 50 19.69 2.48 9.01
CA THR A 50 18.78 3.30 9.82
C THR A 50 17.30 2.93 9.63
N LEU A 51 16.93 2.30 8.51
CA LEU A 51 15.56 1.79 8.29
C LEU A 51 15.19 0.68 9.27
N ILE A 52 16.14 -0.20 9.61
CA ILE A 52 15.87 -1.40 10.41
C ILE A 52 15.28 -1.08 11.79
N PRO A 53 15.91 -0.22 12.62
CA PRO A 53 15.36 0.14 13.93
C PRO A 53 14.18 1.12 13.86
N SER A 54 14.07 1.89 12.78
CA SER A 54 13.04 2.94 12.66
C SER A 54 11.68 2.39 12.26
N LEU A 55 11.64 1.31 11.47
CA LEU A 55 10.39 0.72 11.00
C LEU A 55 9.66 -0.04 12.10
N SER A 56 8.34 0.15 12.17
CA SER A 56 7.44 -0.48 13.14
C SER A 56 6.27 -1.19 12.44
N GLY A 57 5.54 -2.05 13.16
CA GLY A 57 4.31 -2.68 12.70
C GLY A 57 4.41 -3.46 11.38
N MET A 58 3.37 -3.37 10.54
CA MET A 58 3.32 -4.01 9.21
C MET A 58 4.33 -3.44 8.21
N PRO A 59 4.57 -2.12 8.10
CA PRO A 59 5.61 -1.57 7.26
C PRO A 59 6.99 -2.18 7.49
N LYS A 60 7.32 -2.52 8.74
CA LYS A 60 8.58 -3.21 9.09
C LYS A 60 8.70 -4.56 8.37
N GLN A 61 7.67 -5.39 8.41
CA GLN A 61 7.72 -6.71 7.77
C GLN A 61 7.90 -6.60 6.25
N TYR A 62 7.30 -5.58 5.65
CA TYR A 62 7.35 -5.35 4.21
C TYR A 62 8.68 -4.76 3.73
N PHE A 63 9.24 -3.78 4.45
CA PHE A 63 10.44 -3.05 4.03
C PHE A 63 11.75 -3.51 4.71
N PHE A 64 11.68 -4.31 5.77
CA PHE A 64 12.87 -4.84 6.46
C PHE A 64 13.86 -5.55 5.52
N PRO A 65 13.42 -6.39 4.55
CA PRO A 65 14.34 -7.02 3.62
C PRO A 65 15.19 -6.02 2.83
N ILE A 66 14.63 -4.86 2.46
CA ILE A 66 15.37 -3.81 1.75
C ILE A 66 16.47 -3.25 2.64
N GLY A 67 16.17 -2.96 3.92
CA GLY A 67 17.14 -2.44 4.89
C GLY A 67 18.35 -3.36 5.12
N PHE A 68 18.20 -4.67 4.91
CA PHE A 68 19.28 -5.66 5.09
C PHE A 68 19.95 -6.04 3.76
N MET A 69 19.16 -6.30 2.71
CA MET A 69 19.69 -6.83 1.44
C MET A 69 20.51 -5.79 0.67
N VAL A 70 20.06 -4.52 0.68
CA VAL A 70 20.76 -3.46 -0.06
C VAL A 70 22.15 -3.20 0.52
N PRO A 71 22.37 -3.01 1.83
CA PRO A 71 23.71 -2.90 2.41
C PRO A 71 24.61 -4.10 2.08
N THR A 72 24.06 -5.31 2.15
CA THR A 72 24.80 -6.54 1.83
C THR A 72 25.25 -6.56 0.38
N ALA A 73 24.37 -6.18 -0.56
CA ALA A 73 24.68 -6.09 -1.98
C ALA A 73 25.74 -5.00 -2.26
N VAL A 74 25.60 -3.83 -1.65
CA VAL A 74 26.54 -2.71 -1.77
C VAL A 74 27.92 -3.09 -1.21
N PHE A 75 27.97 -3.78 -0.07
CA PHE A 75 29.24 -4.30 0.47
C PHE A 75 29.90 -5.31 -0.46
N SER A 76 29.13 -6.24 -1.01
CA SER A 76 29.64 -7.20 -2.00
C SER A 76 30.16 -6.51 -3.27
N SER A 77 29.44 -5.47 -3.73
CA SER A 77 29.87 -4.63 -4.86
C SER A 77 31.21 -3.95 -4.59
N LEU A 78 31.44 -3.46 -3.36
CA LEU A 78 32.71 -2.86 -2.97
C LEU A 78 33.86 -3.88 -3.09
N ILE A 79 33.67 -5.10 -2.59
CA ILE A 79 34.69 -6.17 -2.72
C ILE A 79 35.01 -6.44 -4.18
N ILE A 80 34.01 -6.53 -5.05
CA ILE A 80 34.18 -6.75 -6.49
C ILE A 80 34.92 -5.57 -7.13
N ALA A 81 34.56 -4.34 -6.77
CA ALA A 81 35.19 -3.13 -7.31
C ALA A 81 36.69 -3.04 -6.99
N TYR A 82 37.11 -3.54 -5.84
CA TYR A 82 38.53 -3.51 -5.43
C TYR A 82 39.34 -4.76 -5.79
N SER A 83 38.68 -5.87 -6.11
CA SER A 83 39.37 -7.12 -6.50
C SER A 83 39.26 -7.43 -7.99
N VAL A 84 38.01 -7.54 -8.49
CA VAL A 84 37.76 -7.99 -9.87
C VAL A 84 37.93 -6.86 -10.88
N ALA A 85 37.48 -5.64 -10.60
CA ALA A 85 37.54 -4.54 -11.55
C ALA A 85 38.99 -4.15 -11.94
N PRO A 86 39.96 -4.01 -11.01
CA PRO A 86 41.35 -3.76 -11.38
C PRO A 86 42.00 -4.91 -12.17
N TRP A 87 41.68 -6.16 -11.80
CA TRP A 87 42.14 -7.33 -12.51
C TRP A 87 41.61 -7.38 -13.96
N ALA A 88 40.33 -7.07 -14.15
CA ALA A 88 39.72 -7.00 -15.48
C ALA A 88 40.25 -5.82 -16.29
N ALA A 89 40.39 -4.64 -15.67
CA ALA A 89 40.95 -3.45 -16.29
C ALA A 89 42.35 -3.70 -16.85
N LYS A 90 43.24 -4.36 -16.09
CA LYS A 90 44.59 -4.74 -16.55
C LYS A 90 44.56 -5.57 -17.84
N ARG A 91 43.53 -6.42 -18.04
CA ARG A 91 43.44 -7.35 -19.19
C ARG A 91 42.67 -6.78 -20.37
N ILE A 92 41.64 -5.99 -20.12
CA ILE A 92 40.65 -5.59 -21.13
C ILE A 92 40.91 -4.18 -21.63
N LEU A 93 41.34 -3.24 -20.76
CA LEU A 93 41.55 -1.85 -21.16
C LEU A 93 42.75 -1.76 -22.12
N LYS A 94 42.54 -1.03 -23.22
CA LYS A 94 43.60 -0.68 -24.17
C LYS A 94 44.30 0.55 -23.65
N VAL A 95 45.64 0.49 -23.60
CA VAL A 95 46.47 1.67 -23.31
C VAL A 95 46.55 2.51 -24.57
N PRO A 96 46.34 3.83 -24.50
CA PRO A 96 46.53 4.72 -25.64
C PRO A 96 47.99 4.64 -26.16
N ASP A 97 48.18 4.66 -27.49
CA ASP A 97 49.52 4.55 -28.12
C ASP A 97 50.37 5.81 -27.90
N HIS A 98 49.78 6.90 -27.50
CA HIS A 98 50.45 8.17 -27.26
C HIS A 98 50.15 8.70 -25.86
N LYS A 99 51.20 9.22 -25.20
CA LYS A 99 51.04 9.92 -23.91
C LYS A 99 50.19 11.17 -24.13
N GLU A 100 49.13 11.29 -23.36
CA GLU A 100 48.39 12.55 -23.34
C GLU A 100 49.24 13.61 -22.63
N GLU A 101 49.86 14.50 -23.41
CA GLU A 101 50.58 15.63 -22.82
C GLU A 101 49.61 16.52 -22.02
N PRO A 102 50.04 16.96 -20.83
CA PRO A 102 49.27 17.93 -20.07
C PRO A 102 49.06 19.20 -20.91
N SER A 103 47.95 19.88 -20.69
CA SER A 103 47.73 21.20 -21.32
C SER A 103 48.89 22.14 -20.98
N PRO A 104 49.22 23.14 -21.86
CA PRO A 104 50.31 24.11 -21.63
C PRO A 104 50.26 24.77 -20.24
N ASP A 105 49.06 24.80 -19.63
CA ASP A 105 48.81 25.38 -18.32
C ASP A 105 48.96 24.38 -17.15
N GLY A 106 49.47 23.16 -17.40
CA GLY A 106 49.64 22.11 -16.37
C GLY A 106 48.38 21.41 -15.93
N HIS A 107 47.22 21.71 -16.50
CA HIS A 107 45.95 21.13 -16.13
C HIS A 107 45.63 19.84 -16.92
N PRO A 108 44.87 18.90 -16.36
CA PRO A 108 44.44 17.70 -17.07
C PRO A 108 43.62 18.07 -18.32
N LYS A 109 43.85 17.37 -19.44
CA LYS A 109 43.05 17.56 -20.66
C LYS A 109 41.59 17.22 -20.40
N LEU A 110 40.73 18.22 -20.48
CA LEU A 110 39.29 18.08 -20.35
C LEU A 110 38.70 17.62 -21.69
N GLY A 111 37.91 16.55 -21.68
CA GLY A 111 37.10 16.18 -22.85
C GLY A 111 36.06 17.27 -23.19
N LYS A 112 35.38 17.15 -24.35
CA LYS A 112 34.39 18.15 -24.81
C LYS A 112 33.36 18.48 -23.74
N LEU A 113 32.88 17.49 -22.97
CA LEU A 113 31.89 17.65 -21.89
C LEU A 113 32.50 18.40 -20.71
N GLY A 114 33.73 18.08 -20.31
CA GLY A 114 34.44 18.78 -19.24
C GLY A 114 34.70 20.25 -19.58
N HIS A 115 35.08 20.57 -20.82
CA HIS A 115 35.22 21.95 -21.28
C HIS A 115 33.90 22.73 -21.27
N PHE A 116 32.81 22.10 -21.66
CA PHE A 116 31.47 22.71 -21.58
C PHE A 116 31.12 23.07 -20.13
N TYR A 117 31.34 22.10 -19.21
CA TYR A 117 31.10 22.34 -17.78
C TYR A 117 31.98 23.46 -17.24
N TYR A 118 33.29 23.39 -17.47
CA TYR A 118 34.24 24.39 -16.98
C TYR A 118 33.90 25.80 -17.44
N ARG A 119 33.49 25.95 -18.71
CA ARG A 119 33.07 27.25 -19.26
C ARG A 119 31.75 27.75 -18.62
N THR A 120 30.76 26.88 -18.50
CA THR A 120 29.43 27.26 -17.95
C THR A 120 29.50 27.53 -16.46
N ALA A 121 30.14 26.64 -15.69
CA ALA A 121 30.31 26.81 -14.25
C ALA A 121 31.22 28.03 -13.95
N GLY A 122 32.31 28.23 -14.73
CA GLY A 122 33.17 29.38 -14.61
C GLY A 122 32.46 30.70 -14.91
N TRP A 123 31.55 30.73 -15.91
CA TRP A 123 30.70 31.88 -16.19
C TRP A 123 29.76 32.18 -15.04
N LEU A 124 29.20 31.13 -14.39
CA LEU A 124 28.30 31.26 -13.27
C LEU A 124 29.02 31.76 -12.01
N VAL A 125 30.10 31.09 -11.61
CA VAL A 125 30.86 31.38 -10.37
C VAL A 125 31.69 32.68 -10.53
N GLY A 126 31.96 33.09 -11.76
CA GLY A 126 32.77 34.26 -12.09
C GLY A 126 32.13 35.62 -11.68
N ASN A 127 30.83 35.66 -11.44
CA ASN A 127 30.13 36.87 -11.09
C ASN A 127 29.14 36.65 -9.96
N PRO A 128 29.29 37.33 -8.80
CA PRO A 128 28.43 37.12 -7.64
C PRO A 128 26.95 37.43 -7.90
N LYS A 129 26.63 38.31 -8.83
CA LYS A 129 25.22 38.60 -9.20
C LYS A 129 24.61 37.39 -9.93
N ARG A 130 25.34 36.73 -10.84
CA ARG A 130 24.87 35.55 -11.57
C ARG A 130 24.68 34.38 -10.62
N THR A 131 25.62 34.14 -9.70
CA THR A 131 25.50 33.15 -8.65
C THR A 131 24.25 33.36 -7.79
N LYS A 132 23.98 34.58 -7.35
CA LYS A 132 22.77 34.92 -6.58
C LYS A 132 21.48 34.68 -7.37
N ILE A 133 21.44 35.05 -8.65
CA ILE A 133 20.29 34.80 -9.53
C ILE A 133 20.07 33.29 -9.71
N PHE A 134 21.14 32.53 -9.94
CA PHE A 134 21.06 31.08 -10.06
C PHE A 134 20.53 30.42 -8.78
N LEU A 135 21.05 30.81 -7.62
CA LEU A 135 20.56 30.30 -6.32
C LEU A 135 19.11 30.70 -6.07
N ALA A 136 18.72 31.91 -6.41
CA ALA A 136 17.34 32.35 -6.30
C ALA A 136 16.41 31.54 -7.22
N ALA A 137 16.81 31.28 -8.46
CA ALA A 137 16.07 30.43 -9.39
C ALA A 137 15.97 28.99 -8.88
N LEU A 138 17.06 28.44 -8.35
CA LEU A 138 17.06 27.10 -7.74
C LEU A 138 16.11 27.02 -6.53
N THR A 139 16.14 28.02 -5.67
CA THR A 139 15.22 28.12 -4.51
C THR A 139 13.77 28.24 -4.97
N LEU A 140 13.50 29.03 -6.01
CA LEU A 140 12.17 29.17 -6.59
C LEU A 140 11.67 27.84 -7.16
N LEU A 141 12.52 27.13 -7.91
CA LEU A 141 12.19 25.80 -8.44
C LEU A 141 11.92 24.79 -7.30
N LEU A 142 12.68 24.86 -6.22
CA LEU A 142 12.47 24.02 -5.04
C LEU A 142 11.10 24.32 -4.39
N ILE A 143 10.77 25.60 -4.20
CA ILE A 143 9.46 26.00 -3.66
C ILE A 143 8.33 25.51 -4.57
N LEU A 144 8.44 25.72 -5.88
CA LEU A 144 7.45 25.27 -6.86
C LEU A 144 7.30 23.75 -6.83
N SER A 145 8.40 23.01 -6.66
CA SER A 145 8.37 21.57 -6.54
C SER A 145 7.62 21.11 -5.27
N PHE A 146 7.89 21.69 -4.12
CA PHE A 146 7.15 21.40 -2.88
C PHE A 146 5.69 21.85 -2.93
N LEU A 147 5.37 22.83 -3.76
CA LEU A 147 3.98 23.25 -3.95
C LEU A 147 3.14 22.16 -4.64
N MET A 148 3.73 21.26 -5.41
CA MET A 148 3.00 20.21 -6.13
C MET A 148 2.24 19.24 -5.20
N PRO A 149 2.84 18.59 -4.20
CA PRO A 149 2.11 17.77 -3.23
C PRO A 149 1.24 18.61 -2.28
N ALA A 150 1.63 19.87 -2.00
CA ALA A 150 0.86 20.77 -1.15
C ALA A 150 -0.36 21.39 -1.84
N TRP A 151 -0.43 21.38 -3.17
CA TRP A 151 -1.46 22.06 -3.95
C TRP A 151 -2.87 21.61 -3.63
N GLN A 152 -3.07 20.30 -3.40
CA GLN A 152 -4.36 19.74 -3.04
C GLN A 152 -4.94 20.34 -1.74
N PHE A 153 -4.07 20.73 -0.81
CA PHE A 153 -4.47 21.33 0.49
C PHE A 153 -4.72 22.85 0.41
N ILE A 154 -4.10 23.53 -0.56
CA ILE A 154 -4.09 25.00 -0.64
C ILE A 154 -5.15 25.50 -1.64
N ARG A 155 -5.54 24.70 -2.61
CA ARG A 155 -6.47 25.10 -3.68
C ARG A 155 -7.82 25.54 -3.14
N PRO A 156 -8.50 26.53 -3.81
CA PRO A 156 -9.79 27.07 -3.35
C PRO A 156 -10.94 26.05 -3.31
N GLN A 157 -10.86 24.97 -4.10
CA GLN A 157 -11.87 23.92 -4.19
C GLN A 157 -11.85 22.94 -3.00
N GLY A 158 -10.89 23.10 -2.07
CA GLY A 158 -10.73 22.23 -0.92
C GLY A 158 -10.03 20.90 -1.22
N ILE A 159 -9.93 20.04 -0.21
CA ILE A 159 -9.24 18.74 -0.29
C ILE A 159 -10.04 17.74 -1.14
N SER A 160 -11.38 17.81 -1.09
CA SER A 160 -12.29 16.92 -1.80
C SER A 160 -12.32 17.22 -3.30
N GLY A 161 -12.48 16.18 -4.11
CA GLY A 161 -12.61 16.29 -5.57
C GLY A 161 -11.38 15.79 -6.36
N PRO A 162 -11.41 15.91 -7.70
CA PRO A 162 -10.36 15.38 -8.57
C PRO A 162 -9.02 16.05 -8.29
N VAL A 163 -7.94 15.31 -8.51
CA VAL A 163 -6.59 15.86 -8.37
C VAL A 163 -6.37 16.99 -9.37
N SER A 164 -5.78 18.08 -8.90
CA SER A 164 -5.43 19.20 -9.77
C SER A 164 -4.35 18.80 -10.77
N PHE A 165 -4.37 19.41 -11.97
CA PHE A 165 -3.37 19.17 -13.01
C PHE A 165 -1.92 19.31 -12.51
N PHE A 166 -1.64 20.22 -11.58
CA PHE A 166 -0.30 20.39 -10.97
C PHE A 166 -0.10 19.61 -9.67
N GLY A 167 -1.11 18.85 -9.22
CA GLY A 167 -1.03 18.10 -7.97
C GLY A 167 -0.24 16.80 -8.14
N VAL A 168 0.55 16.45 -7.12
CA VAL A 168 1.12 15.11 -6.94
C VAL A 168 0.45 14.50 -5.73
N GLU A 169 -0.27 13.41 -5.93
CA GLU A 169 -0.93 12.69 -4.85
C GLU A 169 0.08 12.02 -3.93
N THR A 170 -0.29 11.92 -2.64
CA THR A 170 0.53 11.27 -1.61
C THR A 170 -0.25 10.11 -1.03
N GLY A 171 0.28 8.90 -1.15
CA GLY A 171 -0.38 7.67 -0.68
C GLY A 171 0.60 6.61 -0.20
N PHE A 172 0.09 5.44 0.18
CA PHE A 172 0.93 4.34 0.67
C PHE A 172 1.70 3.67 -0.49
N LEU A 173 0.98 3.04 -1.39
CA LEU A 173 1.51 2.39 -2.60
C LEU A 173 0.60 2.67 -3.79
N PRO A 174 1.14 2.77 -5.01
CA PRO A 174 0.32 2.87 -6.21
C PRO A 174 -0.45 1.58 -6.45
N LYS A 175 -1.64 1.66 -7.05
CA LYS A 175 -2.37 0.49 -7.49
C LYS A 175 -1.55 -0.31 -8.48
N ASP A 176 -1.63 -1.63 -8.39
CA ASP A 176 -0.88 -2.56 -9.23
C ASP A 176 -1.82 -3.22 -10.24
N ASP A 177 -1.33 -3.40 -11.46
CA ASP A 177 -2.02 -4.11 -12.52
C ASP A 177 -1.76 -5.62 -12.40
N LYS A 178 -2.70 -6.34 -11.79
CA LYS A 178 -2.62 -7.79 -11.55
C LYS A 178 -3.49 -8.58 -12.51
N ASN A 179 -3.15 -9.86 -12.69
CA ASN A 179 -3.89 -10.76 -13.57
C ASN A 179 -5.09 -11.41 -12.88
N THR A 180 -5.52 -10.90 -11.72
CA THR A 180 -6.64 -11.45 -10.96
C THR A 180 -7.26 -10.40 -10.05
N PHE A 181 -8.56 -10.55 -9.79
CA PHE A 181 -9.30 -9.84 -8.76
C PHE A 181 -10.50 -10.68 -8.29
N ASN A 182 -11.11 -10.30 -7.17
CA ASN A 182 -12.27 -10.98 -6.62
C ASN A 182 -13.50 -10.08 -6.70
N VAL A 183 -14.68 -10.69 -6.93
CA VAL A 183 -15.96 -10.05 -6.67
C VAL A 183 -16.57 -10.71 -5.43
N SER A 184 -16.75 -9.94 -4.37
CA SER A 184 -17.36 -10.40 -3.13
C SER A 184 -18.83 -9.98 -3.11
N LEU A 185 -19.71 -10.92 -2.82
CA LEU A 185 -21.14 -10.69 -2.68
C LEU A 185 -21.55 -10.92 -1.22
N LYS A 186 -22.16 -9.92 -0.60
CA LYS A 186 -22.86 -10.05 0.66
C LYS A 186 -24.27 -9.56 0.45
N LEU A 187 -25.23 -10.46 0.47
CA LEU A 187 -26.66 -10.14 0.42
C LEU A 187 -27.14 -9.81 1.84
N ALA A 188 -28.39 -9.35 1.94
CA ALA A 188 -29.01 -9.09 3.25
C ALA A 188 -28.89 -10.30 4.17
N ASP A 189 -28.67 -10.05 5.45
CA ASP A 189 -28.57 -11.14 6.42
C ASP A 189 -29.89 -11.94 6.44
N GLY A 190 -29.79 -13.28 6.53
CA GLY A 190 -30.96 -14.16 6.43
C GLY A 190 -31.37 -14.54 4.99
N THR A 191 -30.70 -14.03 3.96
CA THR A 191 -30.97 -14.44 2.56
C THR A 191 -30.73 -15.93 2.36
N PRO A 192 -31.68 -16.68 1.73
CA PRO A 192 -31.50 -18.08 1.40
C PRO A 192 -30.37 -18.32 0.41
N LEU A 193 -29.71 -19.47 0.51
CA LEU A 193 -28.59 -19.85 -0.36
C LEU A 193 -28.94 -19.82 -1.85
N GLU A 194 -30.16 -20.20 -2.21
CA GLU A 194 -30.64 -20.24 -3.58
C GLU A 194 -30.76 -18.84 -4.22
N VAL A 195 -31.06 -17.82 -3.41
CA VAL A 195 -31.06 -16.43 -3.87
C VAL A 195 -29.63 -15.94 -4.07
N THR A 196 -28.75 -16.31 -3.15
CA THR A 196 -27.32 -16.00 -3.26
C THR A 196 -26.69 -16.67 -4.48
N ASP A 197 -27.03 -17.94 -4.74
CA ASP A 197 -26.55 -18.66 -5.94
C ASP A 197 -27.00 -17.96 -7.23
N ARG A 198 -28.24 -17.49 -7.28
CA ARG A 198 -28.72 -16.68 -8.43
C ARG A 198 -27.91 -15.38 -8.60
N ALA A 199 -27.68 -14.66 -7.51
CA ALA A 199 -26.89 -13.43 -7.56
C ALA A 199 -25.43 -13.69 -8.01
N VAL A 200 -24.82 -14.79 -7.58
CA VAL A 200 -23.50 -15.24 -8.02
C VAL A 200 -23.51 -15.55 -9.51
N ARG A 201 -24.49 -16.30 -10.01
CA ARG A 201 -24.64 -16.62 -11.45
C ARG A 201 -24.90 -15.38 -12.31
N ASP A 202 -25.71 -14.44 -11.83
CA ASP A 202 -25.93 -13.17 -12.51
C ASP A 202 -24.62 -12.36 -12.62
N THR A 203 -23.82 -12.36 -11.55
CA THR A 203 -22.50 -11.73 -11.54
C THR A 203 -21.53 -12.42 -12.48
N GLU A 204 -21.49 -13.74 -12.45
CA GLU A 204 -20.64 -14.57 -13.33
C GLU A 204 -20.97 -14.34 -14.81
N ALA A 205 -22.27 -14.23 -15.15
CA ALA A 205 -22.72 -13.97 -16.52
C ALA A 205 -22.18 -12.64 -17.06
N ILE A 206 -22.09 -11.60 -16.22
CA ILE A 206 -21.49 -10.30 -16.61
C ILE A 206 -19.98 -10.43 -16.73
N VAL A 207 -19.32 -11.08 -15.79
CA VAL A 207 -17.86 -11.26 -15.78
C VAL A 207 -17.39 -12.02 -17.03
N LYS A 208 -18.09 -13.06 -17.44
CA LYS A 208 -17.78 -13.85 -18.65
C LYS A 208 -17.90 -13.07 -19.96
N GLN A 209 -18.54 -11.91 -19.99
CA GLN A 209 -18.60 -11.05 -21.18
C GLN A 209 -17.35 -10.20 -21.38
N ILE A 210 -16.43 -10.19 -20.41
CA ILE A 210 -15.17 -9.43 -20.46
C ILE A 210 -14.18 -10.22 -21.31
N PRO A 211 -13.69 -9.69 -22.45
CA PRO A 211 -12.81 -10.44 -23.36
C PRO A 211 -11.49 -10.90 -22.75
N GLU A 212 -10.98 -10.17 -21.75
CA GLU A 212 -9.70 -10.47 -21.09
C GLU A 212 -9.82 -11.52 -19.97
N VAL A 213 -11.03 -12.01 -19.69
CA VAL A 213 -11.25 -13.05 -18.67
C VAL A 213 -10.92 -14.43 -19.26
N THR A 214 -10.01 -15.15 -18.62
CA THR A 214 -9.64 -16.52 -18.97
C THR A 214 -10.46 -17.54 -18.21
N ASP A 215 -10.54 -17.37 -16.88
CA ASP A 215 -11.19 -18.31 -15.98
C ASP A 215 -12.00 -17.59 -14.92
N VAL A 216 -13.09 -18.22 -14.51
CA VAL A 216 -13.98 -17.75 -13.45
C VAL A 216 -14.23 -18.92 -12.48
N LEU A 217 -14.01 -18.65 -11.19
CA LEU A 217 -14.33 -19.57 -10.09
C LEU A 217 -15.38 -18.92 -9.21
N SER A 218 -16.52 -19.58 -9.03
CA SER A 218 -17.66 -19.03 -8.29
C SER A 218 -18.01 -19.90 -7.09
N TRP A 219 -18.38 -19.24 -5.99
CA TRP A 219 -18.82 -19.89 -4.75
C TRP A 219 -20.12 -19.26 -4.27
N SER A 220 -21.06 -20.11 -3.85
CA SER A 220 -22.29 -19.73 -3.17
C SER A 220 -22.31 -20.31 -1.76
N GLY A 221 -22.65 -19.50 -0.76
CA GLY A 221 -22.60 -19.90 0.66
C GLY A 221 -21.19 -19.83 1.28
N MET A 222 -20.20 -19.46 0.50
CA MET A 222 -18.80 -19.38 0.92
C MET A 222 -18.13 -18.10 0.38
N PRO A 223 -17.15 -17.55 1.09
CA PRO A 223 -16.42 -16.35 0.67
C PRO A 223 -15.36 -16.59 -0.42
N GLY A 224 -15.33 -17.77 -1.03
CA GLY A 224 -14.28 -18.18 -1.97
C GLY A 224 -13.09 -18.82 -1.27
N VAL A 225 -11.97 -18.95 -2.00
CA VAL A 225 -10.72 -19.44 -1.41
C VAL A 225 -10.20 -18.40 -0.42
N PRO A 226 -9.94 -18.75 0.83
CA PRO A 226 -9.37 -17.84 1.81
C PRO A 226 -7.93 -17.51 1.41
N ASP A 227 -7.76 -16.38 0.77
CA ASP A 227 -6.46 -15.74 0.56
C ASP A 227 -6.14 -14.78 1.71
N PHE A 228 -4.93 -14.24 1.70
CA PHE A 228 -4.48 -13.34 2.74
C PHE A 228 -5.32 -12.05 2.81
N THR A 229 -5.79 -11.56 1.67
CA THR A 229 -6.66 -10.37 1.58
C THR A 229 -8.03 -10.66 2.18
N ALA A 230 -8.66 -11.80 1.86
CA ALA A 230 -9.95 -12.21 2.41
C ALA A 230 -9.91 -12.36 3.94
N MET A 231 -8.80 -12.88 4.49
CA MET A 231 -8.60 -12.99 5.94
C MET A 231 -8.63 -11.62 6.64
N PHE A 232 -7.92 -10.63 6.09
CA PHE A 232 -7.89 -9.28 6.68
C PHE A 232 -9.20 -8.52 6.49
N ARG A 233 -9.90 -8.74 5.38
CA ARG A 233 -11.23 -8.15 5.14
C ARG A 233 -12.32 -8.75 6.03
N GLY A 234 -12.02 -9.84 6.74
CA GLY A 234 -12.98 -10.53 7.59
C GLY A 234 -14.09 -11.24 6.81
N SER A 235 -13.86 -11.50 5.51
CA SER A 235 -14.79 -12.19 4.62
C SER A 235 -14.48 -13.69 4.50
N THR A 236 -14.12 -14.32 5.61
CA THR A 236 -13.78 -15.76 5.64
C THR A 236 -14.89 -16.62 6.22
N GLN A 237 -15.94 -16.00 6.74
CA GLN A 237 -17.05 -16.73 7.35
C GLN A 237 -18.03 -17.22 6.27
N PRO A 238 -18.37 -18.50 6.24
CA PRO A 238 -19.44 -19.01 5.38
C PRO A 238 -20.79 -18.50 5.87
N GLY A 239 -21.73 -18.32 4.96
CA GLY A 239 -23.08 -17.89 5.27
C GLY A 239 -23.98 -18.02 4.05
N SER A 240 -25.27 -18.32 4.25
CA SER A 240 -26.22 -18.48 3.16
C SER A 240 -26.30 -17.24 2.25
N ASN A 241 -25.98 -16.06 2.79
CA ASN A 241 -26.02 -14.76 2.12
C ASN A 241 -24.64 -14.34 1.53
N ILE A 242 -23.63 -15.20 1.60
CA ILE A 242 -22.27 -14.91 1.15
C ILE A 242 -22.00 -15.61 -0.16
N GLY A 243 -21.40 -14.88 -1.11
CA GLY A 243 -20.92 -15.43 -2.37
C GLY A 243 -19.61 -14.77 -2.82
N ALA A 244 -18.89 -15.42 -3.71
CA ALA A 244 -17.67 -14.88 -4.29
C ALA A 244 -17.49 -15.34 -5.73
N VAL A 245 -16.87 -14.49 -6.53
CA VAL A 245 -16.46 -14.81 -7.90
C VAL A 245 -15.01 -14.37 -8.05
N ARG A 246 -14.08 -15.31 -8.23
CA ARG A 246 -12.70 -15.03 -8.56
C ARG A 246 -12.55 -14.95 -10.06
N VAL A 247 -11.91 -13.91 -10.51
CA VAL A 247 -11.72 -13.60 -11.93
C VAL A 247 -10.23 -13.64 -12.24
N ASN A 248 -9.85 -14.47 -13.21
CA ASN A 248 -8.50 -14.51 -13.75
C ASN A 248 -8.51 -13.86 -15.14
N LEU A 249 -7.51 -13.03 -15.38
CA LEU A 249 -7.32 -12.29 -16.62
C LEU A 249 -6.14 -12.88 -17.42
N VAL A 250 -6.12 -12.66 -18.72
CA VAL A 250 -4.93 -12.87 -19.56
C VAL A 250 -3.75 -12.07 -19.01
N ASP A 251 -2.52 -12.51 -19.30
CA ASP A 251 -1.33 -11.83 -18.81
C ASP A 251 -1.32 -10.34 -19.19
N LYS A 252 -0.82 -9.51 -18.29
CA LYS A 252 -0.75 -8.05 -18.48
C LYS A 252 0.03 -7.64 -19.74
N GLY A 253 0.94 -8.48 -20.23
CA GLY A 253 1.67 -8.26 -21.47
C GLY A 253 0.84 -8.53 -22.74
N GLU A 254 -0.29 -9.23 -22.63
CA GLU A 254 -1.15 -9.65 -23.74
C GLU A 254 -2.45 -8.85 -23.81
N ARG A 255 -2.73 -7.96 -22.84
CA ARG A 255 -3.95 -7.14 -22.79
C ARG A 255 -3.65 -5.65 -22.90
N HIS A 256 -4.62 -4.93 -23.48
CA HIS A 256 -4.53 -3.47 -23.63
C HIS A 256 -5.09 -2.73 -22.42
N ARG A 257 -6.12 -3.28 -21.75
CA ARG A 257 -6.73 -2.69 -20.56
C ARG A 257 -6.07 -3.21 -19.30
N THR A 258 -5.80 -2.32 -18.36
CA THR A 258 -5.32 -2.68 -17.02
C THR A 258 -6.43 -3.37 -16.20
N SER A 259 -6.07 -4.17 -15.19
CA SER A 259 -7.05 -4.74 -14.26
C SER A 259 -7.87 -3.66 -13.55
N ILE A 260 -7.28 -2.49 -13.31
CA ILE A 260 -7.92 -1.32 -12.69
C ILE A 260 -9.06 -0.79 -13.61
N GLU A 261 -8.80 -0.63 -14.90
CA GLU A 261 -9.80 -0.19 -15.89
C GLU A 261 -10.92 -1.22 -16.05
N ILE A 262 -10.57 -2.50 -16.07
CA ILE A 262 -11.53 -3.62 -16.14
C ILE A 262 -12.42 -3.61 -14.89
N ALA A 263 -11.83 -3.53 -13.70
CA ALA A 263 -12.56 -3.46 -12.43
C ALA A 263 -13.47 -2.22 -12.36
N ALA A 264 -13.00 -1.06 -12.81
CA ALA A 264 -13.79 0.17 -12.84
C ALA A 264 -15.00 0.08 -13.76
N LYS A 265 -14.88 -0.60 -14.90
CA LYS A 265 -16.00 -0.89 -15.79
C LYS A 265 -16.96 -1.90 -15.17
N LEU A 266 -16.42 -3.01 -14.66
CA LEU A 266 -17.21 -4.07 -14.03
C LEU A 266 -18.07 -3.54 -12.86
N ARG A 267 -17.53 -2.62 -12.02
CA ARG A 267 -18.30 -1.96 -10.95
C ARG A 267 -19.55 -1.25 -11.49
N LYS A 268 -19.48 -0.67 -12.68
CA LYS A 268 -20.64 -0.01 -13.31
C LYS A 268 -21.66 -1.04 -13.80
N ASP A 269 -21.18 -2.11 -14.42
CA ASP A 269 -22.03 -3.16 -14.99
C ASP A 269 -22.73 -3.96 -13.87
N LEU A 270 -22.07 -4.18 -12.72
CA LEU A 270 -22.64 -4.86 -11.56
C LEU A 270 -23.69 -4.05 -10.79
N LYS A 271 -23.86 -2.75 -11.07
CA LYS A 271 -24.96 -1.98 -10.45
C LYS A 271 -26.35 -2.53 -10.81
N GLU A 272 -26.50 -3.11 -11.99
CA GLU A 272 -27.76 -3.75 -12.40
C GLU A 272 -28.04 -5.00 -11.55
N VAL A 273 -27.02 -5.79 -11.21
CA VAL A 273 -27.16 -6.95 -10.33
C VAL A 273 -27.51 -6.48 -8.92
N SER A 274 -26.77 -5.49 -8.37
CA SER A 274 -27.05 -4.95 -7.05
C SER A 274 -28.47 -4.38 -6.91
N ALA A 275 -29.00 -3.77 -7.97
CA ALA A 275 -30.37 -3.24 -7.96
C ALA A 275 -31.44 -4.35 -7.88
N ARG A 276 -31.14 -5.57 -8.37
CA ARG A 276 -32.07 -6.72 -8.28
C ARG A 276 -32.10 -7.35 -6.87
N TYR A 277 -31.06 -7.12 -6.08
CA TYR A 277 -30.92 -7.68 -4.73
C TYR A 277 -30.80 -6.54 -3.71
N PRO A 278 -31.93 -6.03 -3.17
CA PRO A 278 -31.92 -4.94 -2.20
C PRO A 278 -31.04 -5.27 -0.97
N GLU A 279 -30.42 -4.24 -0.41
CA GLU A 279 -29.50 -4.36 0.75
C GLU A 279 -28.26 -5.24 0.52
N SER A 280 -28.02 -5.66 -0.73
CA SER A 280 -26.79 -6.37 -1.08
C SER A 280 -25.60 -5.41 -1.15
N THR A 281 -24.43 -5.96 -0.86
CA THR A 281 -23.14 -5.32 -1.11
C THR A 281 -22.34 -6.20 -2.07
N ILE A 282 -22.19 -5.74 -3.32
CA ILE A 282 -21.34 -6.40 -4.32
C ILE A 282 -20.11 -5.54 -4.52
N GLN A 283 -18.94 -6.10 -4.22
CA GLN A 283 -17.67 -5.39 -4.27
C GLN A 283 -16.71 -6.03 -5.26
N VAL A 284 -16.06 -5.20 -6.09
CA VAL A 284 -14.91 -5.64 -6.88
C VAL A 284 -13.66 -5.36 -6.09
N VAL A 285 -13.07 -6.41 -5.55
CA VAL A 285 -11.91 -6.37 -4.66
C VAL A 285 -10.65 -6.63 -5.47
N GLU A 286 -9.91 -5.57 -5.75
CA GLU A 286 -8.59 -5.67 -6.34
C GLU A 286 -7.58 -6.12 -5.27
N ASP A 287 -6.64 -6.98 -5.64
CA ASP A 287 -5.59 -7.40 -4.71
C ASP A 287 -4.68 -6.20 -4.40
N PRO A 288 -4.47 -5.84 -3.12
CA PRO A 288 -3.66 -4.68 -2.77
C PRO A 288 -2.19 -4.89 -3.19
N PRO A 289 -1.48 -3.82 -3.57
CA PRO A 289 -0.06 -3.90 -3.93
C PRO A 289 0.85 -4.15 -2.72
N GLY A 290 0.34 -3.97 -1.52
CA GLY A 290 1.07 -4.07 -0.24
C GLY A 290 0.41 -4.99 0.77
N PRO A 291 0.65 -4.76 2.06
CA PRO A 291 -0.01 -5.50 3.12
C PRO A 291 -1.53 -5.42 2.99
N PRO A 292 -2.24 -6.52 3.19
CA PRO A 292 -3.70 -6.53 3.08
C PRO A 292 -4.32 -5.69 4.21
N MET A 293 -5.40 -4.99 3.88
CA MET A 293 -6.17 -4.18 4.82
C MET A 293 -7.66 -4.49 4.68
N ARG A 294 -8.41 -4.18 5.72
CA ARG A 294 -9.84 -4.46 5.77
C ARG A 294 -10.63 -3.64 4.73
N ALA A 295 -10.26 -2.39 4.57
CA ALA A 295 -10.75 -1.50 3.54
C ALA A 295 -9.72 -0.39 3.28
N THR A 296 -9.77 0.24 2.11
CA THR A 296 -8.88 1.35 1.75
C THR A 296 -9.11 2.55 2.68
N VAL A 297 -10.38 2.93 2.88
CA VAL A 297 -10.79 3.90 3.90
C VAL A 297 -11.57 3.15 4.98
N LEU A 298 -11.09 3.15 6.21
CA LEU A 298 -11.72 2.44 7.32
C LEU A 298 -11.98 3.39 8.49
N ALA A 299 -13.23 3.45 8.89
CA ALA A 299 -13.68 4.13 10.11
C ALA A 299 -14.09 3.08 11.15
N GLU A 300 -13.46 3.10 12.30
CA GLU A 300 -13.77 2.28 13.47
C GLU A 300 -14.55 3.11 14.47
N ILE A 301 -15.83 2.81 14.66
CA ILE A 301 -16.72 3.57 15.52
C ILE A 301 -16.90 2.81 16.83
N TYR A 302 -16.39 3.38 17.91
CA TYR A 302 -16.38 2.80 19.24
C TYR A 302 -17.45 3.43 20.12
N GLY A 303 -18.11 2.63 20.96
CA GLY A 303 -19.10 3.10 21.93
C GLY A 303 -19.69 1.94 22.74
N ASN A 304 -20.34 2.25 23.86
CA ASN A 304 -20.96 1.23 24.73
C ASN A 304 -22.42 0.95 24.36
N ASP A 305 -23.12 1.94 23.83
CA ASP A 305 -24.55 1.83 23.46
C ASP A 305 -24.67 1.38 21.99
N GLY A 306 -25.36 0.26 21.78
CA GLY A 306 -25.54 -0.34 20.45
C GLY A 306 -26.42 0.48 19.52
N GLU A 307 -27.50 1.09 20.03
CA GLU A 307 -28.40 1.90 19.20
C GLU A 307 -27.70 3.21 18.78
N GLN A 308 -26.91 3.80 19.68
CA GLN A 308 -26.12 4.97 19.39
C GLN A 308 -25.02 4.66 18.35
N LEU A 309 -24.35 3.51 18.47
CA LEU A 309 -23.39 3.05 17.47
C LEU A 309 -24.02 2.82 16.10
N ARG A 310 -25.22 2.23 16.06
CA ARG A 310 -25.98 2.02 14.82
C ARG A 310 -26.29 3.36 14.14
N ALA A 311 -26.86 4.31 14.89
CA ALA A 311 -27.17 5.64 14.37
C ALA A 311 -25.92 6.38 13.88
N ALA A 312 -24.79 6.26 14.60
CA ALA A 312 -23.52 6.83 14.22
C ALA A 312 -22.99 6.18 12.93
N SER A 313 -23.03 4.84 12.85
CA SER A 313 -22.53 4.08 11.69
C SER A 313 -23.29 4.42 10.40
N GLU A 314 -24.59 4.61 10.49
CA GLU A 314 -25.43 5.00 9.35
C GLU A 314 -25.07 6.40 8.84
N LYS A 315 -24.88 7.36 9.74
CA LYS A 315 -24.43 8.71 9.38
C LYS A 315 -23.06 8.70 8.74
N VAL A 316 -22.11 7.93 9.30
CA VAL A 316 -20.76 7.76 8.73
C VAL A 316 -20.85 7.11 7.36
N ARG A 317 -21.64 6.04 7.18
CA ARG A 317 -21.86 5.38 5.89
C ARG A 317 -22.43 6.34 4.84
N ASN A 318 -23.38 7.20 5.21
CA ASN A 318 -23.93 8.21 4.31
C ASN A 318 -22.89 9.28 3.93
N ALA A 319 -22.03 9.69 4.86
CA ALA A 319 -20.91 10.55 4.57
C ALA A 319 -19.91 9.91 3.59
N PHE A 320 -19.59 8.61 3.76
CA PHE A 320 -18.77 7.86 2.81
C PHE A 320 -19.38 7.86 1.41
N ARG A 321 -20.67 7.52 1.27
CA ARG A 321 -21.38 7.49 -0.02
C ARG A 321 -21.37 8.83 -0.75
N SER A 322 -21.30 9.94 -0.03
CA SER A 322 -21.24 11.29 -0.59
C SER A 322 -19.81 11.81 -0.83
N THR A 323 -18.79 11.01 -0.51
CA THR A 323 -17.40 11.39 -0.69
C THR A 323 -16.98 11.17 -2.15
N TYR A 324 -16.18 12.08 -2.67
CA TYR A 324 -15.66 11.99 -4.03
C TYR A 324 -14.90 10.68 -4.25
N ASP A 325 -15.16 10.04 -5.38
CA ASP A 325 -14.53 8.79 -5.84
C ASP A 325 -14.72 7.56 -4.91
N MET A 326 -15.61 7.65 -3.92
CA MET A 326 -16.02 6.49 -3.12
C MET A 326 -16.93 5.59 -3.95
N VAL A 327 -16.42 4.45 -4.37
CA VAL A 327 -17.12 3.54 -5.30
C VAL A 327 -17.92 2.47 -4.59
N GLU A 328 -17.49 2.07 -3.40
CA GLU A 328 -18.12 1.00 -2.61
C GLU A 328 -18.04 1.34 -1.12
N THR A 329 -19.11 1.03 -0.38
CA THR A 329 -19.16 1.22 1.08
C THR A 329 -19.69 -0.03 1.75
N THR A 330 -19.05 -0.43 2.84
CA THR A 330 -19.42 -1.59 3.66
C THR A 330 -19.65 -1.18 5.10
N THR A 331 -20.36 -2.02 5.83
CA THR A 331 -20.50 -1.90 7.29
C THR A 331 -20.53 -3.27 7.92
N THR A 332 -20.03 -3.36 9.16
CA THR A 332 -20.21 -4.54 10.01
C THR A 332 -21.49 -4.50 10.82
N GLU A 333 -22.25 -3.39 10.75
CA GLU A 333 -23.57 -3.35 11.36
C GLU A 333 -24.50 -4.34 10.63
N PRO A 334 -25.03 -5.36 11.32
CA PRO A 334 -25.89 -6.33 10.69
C PRO A 334 -27.26 -5.74 10.38
N THR A 335 -27.91 -6.24 9.33
CA THR A 335 -29.31 -5.96 9.04
C THR A 335 -30.22 -6.72 10.00
N ASP A 336 -31.45 -6.22 10.19
CA ASP A 336 -32.43 -6.92 11.01
C ASP A 336 -32.91 -8.18 10.27
N ILE A 337 -32.75 -9.34 10.92
CA ILE A 337 -33.18 -10.61 10.37
C ILE A 337 -34.53 -10.95 11.03
N PRO A 338 -35.65 -10.98 10.27
CA PRO A 338 -36.90 -11.48 10.79
C PRO A 338 -36.77 -12.95 11.22
N GLU A 339 -37.12 -13.28 12.44
CA GLU A 339 -37.09 -14.62 12.99
C GLU A 339 -38.48 -15.07 13.37
N ALA A 340 -38.92 -16.21 12.86
CA ALA A 340 -40.07 -16.91 13.36
C ALA A 340 -39.59 -17.94 14.40
N ARG A 341 -39.82 -17.67 15.67
CA ARG A 341 -39.44 -18.53 16.79
C ARG A 341 -40.56 -19.49 17.13
N PHE A 342 -40.28 -20.77 17.00
CA PHE A 342 -41.21 -21.84 17.35
C PHE A 342 -40.88 -22.33 18.76
N GLU A 343 -41.77 -22.14 19.68
CA GLU A 343 -41.65 -22.58 21.07
C GLU A 343 -42.65 -23.69 21.37
N VAL A 344 -42.16 -24.85 21.78
CA VAL A 344 -43.02 -25.95 22.19
C VAL A 344 -43.59 -25.63 23.56
N ASP A 345 -44.92 -25.57 23.65
CA ASP A 345 -45.67 -25.42 24.91
C ASP A 345 -45.61 -26.74 25.69
N GLN A 346 -44.76 -26.76 26.71
CA GLN A 346 -44.48 -27.98 27.48
C GLN A 346 -45.74 -28.51 28.23
N GLU A 347 -46.63 -27.63 28.69
CA GLU A 347 -47.84 -28.00 29.37
C GLU A 347 -48.82 -28.65 28.40
N LYS A 348 -49.07 -28.05 27.25
CA LYS A 348 -49.91 -28.62 26.20
C LYS A 348 -49.36 -29.95 25.67
N ALA A 349 -48.06 -30.00 25.44
CA ALA A 349 -47.39 -31.24 24.97
C ALA A 349 -47.58 -32.38 26.01
N SER A 350 -47.40 -32.07 27.29
CA SER A 350 -47.60 -33.05 28.36
C SER A 350 -49.06 -33.52 28.45
N LEU A 351 -50.03 -32.61 28.37
CA LEU A 351 -51.45 -32.93 28.36
C LEU A 351 -51.86 -33.78 27.15
N ALA A 352 -51.29 -33.50 25.98
CA ALA A 352 -51.50 -34.26 24.76
C ALA A 352 -50.76 -35.63 24.74
N GLY A 353 -49.92 -35.89 25.74
CA GLY A 353 -49.09 -37.09 25.82
C GLY A 353 -47.96 -37.16 24.80
N VAL A 354 -47.47 -35.97 24.34
CA VAL A 354 -46.37 -35.82 23.40
C VAL A 354 -45.12 -35.38 24.15
N PHE A 355 -43.98 -35.99 23.86
CA PHE A 355 -42.71 -35.50 24.41
C PHE A 355 -42.28 -34.23 23.70
N PRO A 356 -41.95 -33.14 24.43
CA PRO A 356 -41.50 -31.89 23.80
C PRO A 356 -40.35 -32.06 22.81
N ALA A 357 -39.45 -33.01 23.07
CA ALA A 357 -38.33 -33.32 22.18
C ALA A 357 -38.79 -33.88 20.82
N GLU A 358 -39.88 -34.66 20.77
CA GLU A 358 -40.45 -35.20 19.53
C GLU A 358 -41.07 -34.11 18.68
N ALA A 359 -41.80 -33.17 19.32
CA ALA A 359 -42.34 -31.99 18.65
C ALA A 359 -41.23 -31.10 18.10
N ALA A 360 -40.17 -30.86 18.88
CA ALA A 360 -39.00 -30.10 18.43
C ALA A 360 -38.24 -30.78 17.26
N LEU A 361 -38.14 -32.12 17.31
CA LEU A 361 -37.50 -32.89 16.24
C LEU A 361 -38.34 -32.85 14.94
N ALA A 362 -39.65 -32.95 15.04
CA ALA A 362 -40.56 -32.82 13.89
C ALA A 362 -40.46 -31.42 13.25
N LEU A 363 -40.41 -30.35 14.05
CA LEU A 363 -40.16 -28.98 13.58
C LEU A 363 -38.81 -28.86 12.86
N ARG A 364 -37.74 -29.41 13.45
CA ARG A 364 -36.41 -29.41 12.86
C ARG A 364 -36.40 -30.12 11.51
N ARG A 365 -37.03 -31.29 11.41
CA ARG A 365 -37.14 -32.05 10.16
C ARG A 365 -37.87 -31.25 9.08
N TYR A 366 -38.91 -30.54 9.46
CA TYR A 366 -39.68 -29.68 8.55
C TYR A 366 -38.86 -28.47 8.08
N THR A 367 -38.25 -27.72 9.00
CA THR A 367 -37.58 -26.46 8.72
C THR A 367 -36.19 -26.66 8.09
N ALA A 368 -35.31 -27.46 8.71
CA ALA A 368 -33.93 -27.68 8.31
C ALA A 368 -33.71 -28.92 7.43
N GLY A 369 -34.67 -29.87 7.48
CA GLY A 369 -34.49 -31.18 6.88
C GLY A 369 -33.67 -32.13 7.76
N GLU A 370 -33.60 -33.41 7.34
CA GLU A 370 -32.85 -34.46 8.00
C GLU A 370 -32.05 -35.24 6.95
N THR A 371 -30.78 -35.49 7.24
CA THR A 371 -29.97 -36.41 6.41
C THR A 371 -30.38 -37.84 6.70
N VAL A 372 -31.09 -38.49 5.76
CA VAL A 372 -31.63 -39.83 5.89
C VAL A 372 -30.69 -40.91 5.37
N GLY A 373 -29.63 -40.53 4.67
CA GLY A 373 -28.63 -41.46 4.13
C GLY A 373 -27.56 -40.72 3.32
N TYR A 374 -26.65 -41.51 2.76
CA TYR A 374 -25.58 -41.02 1.89
C TYR A 374 -25.53 -41.83 0.61
N GLY A 375 -25.48 -41.14 -0.52
CA GLY A 375 -25.20 -41.71 -1.83
C GLY A 375 -23.69 -41.70 -2.12
N HIS A 376 -23.23 -42.75 -2.83
CA HIS A 376 -21.84 -42.84 -3.29
C HIS A 376 -21.87 -42.93 -4.82
N ALA A 377 -21.47 -41.87 -5.51
CA ALA A 377 -21.32 -41.87 -6.95
C ALA A 377 -19.92 -42.35 -7.36
N PRO A 378 -19.78 -43.17 -8.43
CA PRO A 378 -18.47 -43.57 -8.93
C PRO A 378 -17.60 -42.37 -9.31
N GLY A 379 -16.39 -42.29 -8.75
CA GLY A 379 -15.44 -41.19 -9.02
C GLY A 379 -15.52 -39.99 -8.08
N GLU A 380 -16.52 -39.91 -7.21
CA GLU A 380 -16.60 -38.87 -6.19
C GLU A 380 -15.88 -39.28 -4.90
N ARG A 381 -15.12 -38.32 -4.35
CA ARG A 381 -14.35 -38.54 -3.10
C ARG A 381 -15.21 -38.37 -1.84
N THR A 382 -16.31 -37.64 -1.93
CA THR A 382 -17.20 -37.35 -0.80
C THR A 382 -18.55 -37.99 -1.00
N ALA A 383 -19.06 -38.63 0.06
CA ALA A 383 -20.41 -39.15 0.04
C ALA A 383 -21.45 -38.02 -0.03
N GLN A 384 -22.45 -38.14 -0.91
CA GLN A 384 -23.49 -37.15 -1.09
C GLN A 384 -24.61 -37.40 -0.06
N PRO A 385 -24.94 -36.40 0.80
CA PRO A 385 -26.03 -36.58 1.75
C PRO A 385 -27.39 -36.57 1.03
N VAL A 386 -28.23 -37.52 1.37
CA VAL A 386 -29.64 -37.58 0.96
C VAL A 386 -30.44 -36.86 2.05
N ILE A 387 -30.94 -35.66 1.74
CA ILE A 387 -31.65 -34.82 2.71
C ILE A 387 -33.16 -34.88 2.42
N LEU A 388 -33.92 -35.32 3.43
CA LEU A 388 -35.38 -35.25 3.43
C LEU A 388 -35.78 -33.91 4.06
N ARG A 389 -36.51 -33.08 3.33
CA ARG A 389 -36.99 -31.79 3.80
C ARG A 389 -38.29 -31.38 3.13
N ALA A 390 -39.01 -30.43 3.73
CA ALA A 390 -40.18 -29.82 3.10
C ALA A 390 -39.75 -29.00 1.84
N ASP A 391 -40.70 -28.82 0.92
CA ASP A 391 -40.46 -28.01 -0.29
C ASP A 391 -40.16 -26.55 0.07
N TYR A 392 -39.28 -25.92 -0.74
CA TYR A 392 -38.79 -24.58 -0.48
C TYR A 392 -39.87 -23.50 -0.44
N GLY A 393 -40.93 -23.63 -1.22
CA GLY A 393 -42.00 -22.67 -1.29
C GLY A 393 -42.81 -22.56 0.01
N ASN A 394 -42.79 -23.61 0.86
CA ASN A 394 -43.68 -23.80 1.99
C ASN A 394 -42.96 -23.80 3.35
N LYS A 395 -41.68 -23.45 3.38
CA LYS A 395 -40.83 -23.66 4.56
C LYS A 395 -41.12 -22.78 5.77
N VAL A 396 -41.92 -21.75 5.67
CA VAL A 396 -41.99 -20.71 6.72
C VAL A 396 -43.38 -20.18 7.00
N ASP A 397 -44.44 -20.74 6.43
CA ASP A 397 -45.77 -20.32 6.80
C ASP A 397 -46.22 -21.04 8.10
N PRO A 398 -46.37 -20.31 9.23
CA PRO A 398 -46.88 -20.89 10.48
C PRO A 398 -48.27 -21.54 10.32
N ALA A 399 -49.02 -21.15 9.28
CA ALA A 399 -50.34 -21.75 8.96
C ALA A 399 -50.21 -23.22 8.51
N GLU A 400 -49.08 -23.62 7.93
CA GLU A 400 -48.85 -24.98 7.48
C GLU A 400 -48.50 -25.97 8.60
N LEU A 401 -48.15 -25.48 9.81
CA LEU A 401 -47.96 -26.35 10.98
C LEU A 401 -49.20 -27.19 11.31
N GLY A 402 -50.40 -26.77 10.87
CA GLY A 402 -51.61 -27.53 11.03
C GLY A 402 -51.66 -28.86 10.27
N GLY A 403 -50.90 -28.97 9.19
CA GLY A 403 -50.73 -30.20 8.43
C GLY A 403 -49.67 -31.17 8.97
N LEU A 404 -48.84 -30.72 9.94
CA LEU A 404 -47.78 -31.52 10.55
C LEU A 404 -48.30 -32.13 11.85
N THR A 405 -48.13 -33.46 12.00
CA THR A 405 -48.56 -34.18 13.20
C THR A 405 -47.37 -34.90 13.85
N VAL A 406 -47.46 -35.07 15.15
CA VAL A 406 -46.58 -35.95 15.94
C VAL A 406 -47.41 -37.00 16.67
N LYS A 407 -46.90 -38.21 16.85
CA LYS A 407 -47.60 -39.26 17.55
C LYS A 407 -47.45 -39.08 19.07
N ASN A 408 -48.59 -39.22 19.77
CA ASN A 408 -48.57 -39.24 21.23
C ASN A 408 -48.23 -40.64 21.74
N LYS A 409 -48.16 -40.83 23.06
CA LYS A 409 -47.91 -42.12 23.74
C LYS A 409 -48.91 -43.22 23.39
N LEU A 410 -50.09 -42.86 22.91
CA LEU A 410 -51.15 -43.77 22.50
C LEU A 410 -51.12 -44.05 20.98
N GLY A 411 -50.16 -43.47 20.25
CA GLY A 411 -50.05 -43.64 18.80
C GLY A 411 -51.02 -42.75 17.99
N LEU A 412 -51.73 -41.82 18.63
CA LEU A 412 -52.64 -40.89 17.97
C LEU A 412 -51.87 -39.67 17.44
N ASP A 413 -52.27 -39.18 16.27
CA ASP A 413 -51.67 -38.01 15.64
C ASP A 413 -52.17 -36.74 16.30
N VAL A 414 -51.25 -35.90 16.78
CA VAL A 414 -51.49 -34.59 17.39
C VAL A 414 -50.92 -33.52 16.49
N PRO A 415 -51.72 -32.52 16.05
CA PRO A 415 -51.21 -31.43 15.20
C PRO A 415 -50.17 -30.59 15.94
N LEU A 416 -49.05 -30.23 15.26
CA LEU A 416 -48.00 -29.36 15.82
C LEU A 416 -48.53 -27.95 16.13
N SER A 417 -49.52 -27.47 15.40
CA SER A 417 -50.21 -26.19 15.67
C SER A 417 -50.84 -26.08 17.05
N GLU A 418 -51.24 -27.23 17.66
CA GLU A 418 -51.77 -27.28 19.03
C GLU A 418 -50.67 -27.20 20.09
N LEU A 419 -49.44 -27.60 19.74
CA LEU A 419 -48.32 -27.79 20.66
C LEU A 419 -47.31 -26.67 20.59
N VAL A 420 -47.32 -25.87 19.52
CA VAL A 420 -46.27 -24.88 19.23
C VAL A 420 -46.83 -23.48 19.17
N ARG A 421 -46.16 -22.57 19.85
CA ARG A 421 -46.42 -21.13 19.75
C ARG A 421 -45.41 -20.54 18.79
N VAL A 422 -45.89 -19.77 17.82
CA VAL A 422 -45.02 -19.04 16.90
C VAL A 422 -44.97 -17.57 17.31
N THR A 423 -43.77 -17.04 17.54
CA THR A 423 -43.54 -15.62 17.83
C THR A 423 -42.64 -15.03 16.78
N HIS A 424 -43.07 -13.91 16.22
CA HIS A 424 -42.22 -13.16 15.27
C HIS A 424 -41.36 -12.18 16.07
N THR A 425 -40.03 -12.29 15.87
CA THR A 425 -39.02 -11.46 16.54
C THR A 425 -37.91 -11.12 15.57
N THR A 426 -36.92 -10.41 16.05
CA THR A 426 -35.67 -10.15 15.29
C THR A 426 -34.56 -11.02 15.87
N ALA A 427 -33.79 -11.68 15.01
CA ALA A 427 -32.67 -12.50 15.44
C ALA A 427 -31.64 -11.67 16.22
N PRO A 428 -30.96 -12.27 17.23
CA PRO A 428 -29.88 -11.61 17.94
C PRO A 428 -28.77 -11.15 16.98
N ARG A 429 -28.36 -9.89 17.09
CA ARG A 429 -27.28 -9.32 16.26
C ARG A 429 -25.92 -9.70 16.82
N PRO A 430 -24.93 -10.05 15.98
CA PRO A 430 -23.55 -10.23 16.43
C PRO A 430 -22.96 -8.91 16.91
N ILE A 431 -22.18 -8.97 17.99
CA ILE A 431 -21.49 -7.81 18.57
C ILE A 431 -20.01 -7.97 18.29
N LEU A 432 -19.44 -7.01 17.55
CA LEU A 432 -18.02 -6.96 17.28
C LEU A 432 -17.31 -6.16 18.36
N ASN A 433 -16.20 -6.71 18.86
CA ASN A 433 -15.31 -6.03 19.81
C ASN A 433 -13.89 -5.99 19.24
N LYS A 434 -13.21 -4.87 19.44
CA LYS A 434 -11.79 -4.68 19.18
C LYS A 434 -11.14 -4.07 20.43
N ASP A 435 -10.05 -4.65 20.90
CA ASP A 435 -9.32 -4.23 22.11
C ASP A 435 -10.23 -4.13 23.37
N GLY A 436 -11.19 -5.05 23.48
CA GLY A 436 -12.14 -5.10 24.59
C GLY A 436 -13.28 -4.08 24.54
N THR A 437 -13.37 -3.26 23.50
CA THR A 437 -14.40 -2.23 23.34
C THR A 437 -15.28 -2.56 22.13
N ARG A 438 -16.58 -2.36 22.28
CA ARG A 438 -17.56 -2.56 21.21
C ARG A 438 -17.28 -1.61 20.05
N VAL A 439 -17.29 -2.12 18.82
CA VAL A 439 -16.95 -1.37 17.61
C VAL A 439 -17.87 -1.72 16.44
N VAL A 440 -18.20 -0.73 15.65
CA VAL A 440 -18.79 -0.90 14.32
C VAL A 440 -17.81 -0.35 13.30
N LEU A 441 -17.54 -1.13 12.26
CA LEU A 441 -16.62 -0.76 11.20
C LEU A 441 -17.41 -0.28 9.99
N VAL A 442 -17.00 0.86 9.45
CA VAL A 442 -17.49 1.35 8.15
C VAL A 442 -16.28 1.44 7.22
N GLY A 443 -16.33 0.67 6.14
CA GLY A 443 -15.28 0.59 5.14
C GLY A 443 -15.71 1.25 3.83
N GLY A 444 -14.74 1.75 3.08
CA GLY A 444 -14.95 2.31 1.76
C GLY A 444 -13.78 2.02 0.82
N GLU A 445 -14.09 1.81 -0.46
CA GLU A 445 -13.10 1.67 -1.52
C GLU A 445 -13.14 2.88 -2.44
N LEU A 446 -11.97 3.33 -2.87
CA LEU A 446 -11.82 4.46 -3.79
C LEU A 446 -11.52 3.98 -5.21
N GLY A 447 -12.06 4.67 -6.21
CA GLY A 447 -11.84 4.37 -7.62
C GLY A 447 -10.39 4.58 -8.01
N ASN A 448 -9.96 5.83 -8.10
CA ASN A 448 -8.60 6.20 -8.53
C ASN A 448 -7.87 7.10 -7.53
N SER A 449 -8.59 7.80 -6.64
CA SER A 449 -7.99 8.74 -5.70
C SER A 449 -7.33 8.05 -4.51
N VAL A 450 -6.40 8.74 -3.86
CA VAL A 450 -5.71 8.25 -2.66
C VAL A 450 -6.55 8.46 -1.40
N PRO A 451 -6.46 7.54 -0.41
CA PRO A 451 -7.27 7.60 0.80
C PRO A 451 -7.05 8.83 1.66
N ALA A 452 -5.86 9.40 1.65
CA ALA A 452 -5.51 10.52 2.51
C ALA A 452 -6.48 11.71 2.38
N TYR A 453 -6.83 12.08 1.15
CA TYR A 453 -7.73 13.22 0.91
C TYR A 453 -9.18 12.91 1.29
N ALA A 454 -9.65 11.70 0.98
CA ALA A 454 -10.99 11.25 1.38
C ALA A 454 -11.16 11.21 2.91
N VAL A 455 -10.15 10.69 3.62
CA VAL A 455 -10.18 10.62 5.09
C VAL A 455 -10.14 12.01 5.71
N LEU A 456 -9.32 12.93 5.21
CA LEU A 456 -9.25 14.29 5.73
C LEU A 456 -10.55 15.07 5.51
N ASP A 457 -11.19 14.92 4.35
CA ASP A 457 -12.51 15.49 4.07
C ASP A 457 -13.58 14.90 4.99
N LEU A 458 -13.64 13.58 5.09
CA LEU A 458 -14.53 12.87 5.99
C LEU A 458 -14.32 13.28 7.46
N ASN A 459 -13.07 13.38 7.89
CA ASN A 459 -12.74 13.79 9.25
C ASN A 459 -13.27 15.20 9.57
N HIS A 460 -13.12 16.12 8.62
CA HIS A 460 -13.65 17.48 8.79
C HIS A 460 -15.18 17.51 8.89
N ARG A 461 -15.87 16.70 8.09
CA ARG A 461 -17.34 16.61 8.07
C ARG A 461 -17.93 15.87 9.26
N LEU A 462 -17.23 14.84 9.78
CA LEU A 462 -17.72 13.94 10.82
C LEU A 462 -17.36 14.40 12.23
N ASN A 463 -16.26 15.12 12.41
CA ASN A 463 -15.83 15.57 13.73
C ASN A 463 -16.85 16.55 14.34
N GLY A 464 -17.31 16.24 15.55
CA GLY A 464 -18.32 17.02 16.23
C GLY A 464 -19.76 16.79 15.75
N MET A 465 -20.01 15.83 14.85
CA MET A 465 -21.34 15.50 14.35
C MET A 465 -22.21 14.92 15.49
N PRO A 466 -23.49 15.35 15.64
CA PRO A 466 -24.37 14.79 16.66
C PRO A 466 -24.71 13.33 16.35
N VAL A 467 -24.60 12.45 17.36
CA VAL A 467 -24.82 10.99 17.23
C VAL A 467 -25.97 10.46 18.11
N GLY A 468 -26.78 11.33 18.67
CA GLY A 468 -27.87 11.00 19.56
C GLY A 468 -27.56 11.29 21.03
N ASN A 469 -28.56 11.30 21.89
CA ASN A 469 -28.45 11.51 23.34
C ASN A 469 -27.73 12.81 23.78
N GLY A 470 -27.59 13.79 22.88
CA GLY A 470 -26.81 14.99 23.11
C GLY A 470 -25.29 14.83 22.85
N ASP A 471 -24.83 13.62 22.53
CA ASP A 471 -23.45 13.29 22.30
C ASP A 471 -22.98 13.69 20.89
N ARG A 472 -21.66 13.93 20.77
CA ARG A 472 -21.00 14.25 19.52
C ARG A 472 -19.91 13.23 19.18
N LEU A 473 -19.79 12.94 17.91
CA LEU A 473 -18.74 12.05 17.40
C LEU A 473 -17.36 12.71 17.52
N ALA A 474 -16.46 12.10 18.27
CA ALA A 474 -15.07 12.52 18.34
C ALA A 474 -14.24 11.71 17.35
N THR A 475 -13.59 12.38 16.42
CA THR A 475 -12.71 11.71 15.44
C THR A 475 -11.24 11.74 15.88
N GLY A 476 -10.47 10.70 15.53
CA GLY A 476 -9.08 10.58 15.95
C GLY A 476 -8.24 9.65 15.08
N ASN A 477 -7.01 9.39 15.56
CA ASN A 477 -6.02 8.50 14.95
C ASN A 477 -5.40 9.02 13.63
N LEU A 478 -5.37 10.33 13.43
CA LEU A 478 -4.67 10.99 12.31
C LEU A 478 -3.32 11.61 12.73
N GLY A 479 -2.90 11.40 13.99
CA GLY A 479 -1.58 11.81 14.48
C GLY A 479 -0.47 10.86 14.04
N LEU A 480 0.78 11.26 14.29
CA LEU A 480 1.96 10.44 13.99
C LEU A 480 2.04 9.15 14.81
N THR A 481 1.47 9.15 16.01
CA THR A 481 1.38 7.96 16.87
C THR A 481 -0.05 7.43 16.89
N PRO A 482 -0.25 6.10 16.75
CA PRO A 482 -1.58 5.50 16.83
C PRO A 482 -2.18 5.69 18.23
N VAL A 483 -3.49 5.92 18.29
CA VAL A 483 -4.24 6.05 19.54
C VAL A 483 -5.28 4.95 19.65
N ARG A 484 -5.61 4.56 20.89
CA ARG A 484 -6.70 3.64 21.20
C ARG A 484 -7.95 4.42 21.58
N ALA A 485 -9.10 3.78 21.44
CA ALA A 485 -10.36 4.34 21.88
C ALA A 485 -10.36 4.55 23.41
N ASP A 486 -10.80 5.73 23.84
CA ASP A 486 -10.92 6.11 25.23
C ASP A 486 -12.32 6.69 25.47
N LEU A 487 -13.28 5.82 25.76
CA LEU A 487 -14.68 6.18 25.96
C LEU A 487 -14.94 7.03 27.22
N SER A 488 -13.91 7.21 28.06
CA SER A 488 -14.00 8.16 29.19
C SER A 488 -13.93 9.62 28.71
N ARG A 489 -13.33 9.87 27.55
CA ARG A 489 -13.20 11.22 26.95
C ARG A 489 -14.40 11.59 26.07
N ALA A 490 -14.91 10.62 25.35
CA ALA A 490 -16.11 10.81 24.52
C ALA A 490 -16.87 9.49 24.41
N PRO A 491 -18.21 9.48 24.58
CA PRO A 491 -19.01 8.26 24.59
C PRO A 491 -19.02 7.51 23.26
N VAL A 492 -18.85 8.24 22.16
CA VAL A 492 -18.72 7.68 20.81
C VAL A 492 -17.49 8.27 20.13
N GLN A 493 -16.60 7.40 19.69
CA GLN A 493 -15.37 7.80 19.03
C GLN A 493 -15.24 7.11 17.67
N LEU A 494 -14.74 7.85 16.68
CA LEU A 494 -14.34 7.33 15.38
C LEU A 494 -12.82 7.41 15.27
N LEU A 495 -12.18 6.26 15.14
CA LEU A 495 -10.75 6.18 14.86
C LEU A 495 -10.52 5.75 13.41
N TRP A 496 -9.68 6.49 12.71
CA TRP A 496 -9.31 6.17 11.34
C TRP A 496 -8.29 5.04 11.30
N ASP A 497 -8.52 4.06 10.43
CA ASP A 497 -7.65 2.92 10.17
C ASP A 497 -7.58 2.65 8.66
N GLY A 498 -7.09 1.49 8.24
CA GLY A 498 -6.89 1.16 6.83
C GLY A 498 -5.62 1.78 6.26
N GLU A 499 -5.65 2.15 4.97
CA GLU A 499 -4.45 2.63 4.27
C GLU A 499 -3.91 3.93 4.84
N ILE A 500 -4.77 4.82 5.35
CA ILE A 500 -4.32 6.08 5.94
C ILE A 500 -3.41 5.84 7.15
N ARG A 501 -3.75 4.87 8.02
CA ARG A 501 -2.93 4.59 9.20
C ARG A 501 -1.57 4.02 8.78
N MET A 502 -1.58 3.08 7.83
CA MET A 502 -0.33 2.54 7.28
C MET A 502 0.52 3.62 6.61
N THR A 503 -0.11 4.53 5.88
CA THR A 503 0.59 5.68 5.27
C THR A 503 1.26 6.53 6.35
N LEU A 504 0.52 6.94 7.38
CA LEU A 504 1.04 7.79 8.46
C LEU A 504 2.18 7.11 9.23
N ASP A 505 2.02 5.83 9.59
CA ASP A 505 3.05 5.07 10.30
C ASP A 505 4.32 4.93 9.45
N CYS A 506 4.14 4.57 8.17
CA CYS A 506 5.26 4.40 7.26
C CYS A 506 6.02 5.71 7.00
N TYR A 507 5.30 6.80 6.75
CA TYR A 507 5.92 8.11 6.54
C TYR A 507 6.64 8.60 7.80
N HIS A 508 6.03 8.45 8.97
CA HIS A 508 6.66 8.77 10.24
C HIS A 508 7.99 8.03 10.43
N ASP A 509 7.96 6.70 10.27
CA ASP A 509 9.12 5.84 10.47
C ASP A 509 10.24 6.12 9.45
N LEU A 510 9.86 6.32 8.18
CA LEU A 510 10.81 6.65 7.10
C LEU A 510 11.42 8.05 7.28
N PHE A 511 10.67 9.04 7.76
CA PHE A 511 11.23 10.36 8.06
C PHE A 511 12.18 10.33 9.26
N ILE A 512 11.90 9.51 10.28
CA ILE A 512 12.84 9.27 11.38
C ILE A 512 14.11 8.62 10.84
N ALA A 513 13.98 7.58 10.00
CA ALA A 513 15.12 6.90 9.39
C ALA A 513 15.99 7.86 8.56
N LEU A 514 15.34 8.68 7.70
CA LEU A 514 16.02 9.68 6.88
C LEU A 514 16.76 10.72 7.75
N SER A 515 16.08 11.23 8.78
CA SER A 515 16.67 12.22 9.68
C SER A 515 17.88 11.65 10.43
N ALA A 516 17.76 10.42 10.93
CA ALA A 516 18.87 9.71 11.59
C ALA A 516 20.02 9.46 10.62
N ALA A 517 19.74 9.03 9.39
CA ALA A 517 20.74 8.81 8.34
C ALA A 517 21.50 10.11 8.02
N VAL A 518 20.77 11.20 7.76
CA VAL A 518 21.36 12.53 7.47
C VAL A 518 22.26 12.98 8.60
N MET A 519 21.82 12.83 9.86
CA MET A 519 22.58 13.22 11.04
C MET A 519 23.85 12.36 11.20
N LEU A 520 23.75 11.04 11.05
CA LEU A 520 24.90 10.14 11.17
C LEU A 520 25.92 10.39 10.06
N ILE A 521 25.47 10.57 8.81
CA ILE A 521 26.34 10.92 7.69
C ILE A 521 27.06 12.24 7.97
N PHE A 522 26.35 13.25 8.45
CA PHE A 522 26.95 14.53 8.79
C PHE A 522 28.09 14.38 9.78
N PHE A 523 27.91 13.64 10.88
CA PHE A 523 28.96 13.41 11.88
C PHE A 523 30.13 12.61 11.32
N ILE A 524 29.88 11.60 10.48
CA ILE A 524 30.97 10.84 9.82
C ILE A 524 31.79 11.76 8.92
N LEU A 525 31.14 12.61 8.13
CA LEU A 525 31.82 13.56 7.27
C LEU A 525 32.59 14.63 8.08
N VAL A 526 32.04 15.08 9.21
CA VAL A 526 32.77 16.00 10.13
C VAL A 526 34.01 15.34 10.68
N ALA A 527 33.95 14.08 11.08
CA ALA A 527 35.12 13.33 11.55
C ALA A 527 36.16 13.14 10.45
N TYR A 528 35.72 12.89 9.22
CA TYR A 528 36.60 12.72 8.06
C TYR A 528 37.30 14.01 7.65
N TYR A 529 36.56 15.10 7.44
CA TYR A 529 37.09 16.38 6.99
C TYR A 529 37.64 17.25 8.13
N ARG A 530 37.39 16.92 9.38
CA ARG A 530 37.71 17.74 10.56
C ARG A 530 37.21 19.18 10.44
N SER A 531 36.05 19.35 9.83
CA SER A 531 35.39 20.62 9.54
C SER A 531 33.87 20.44 9.58
N PHE A 532 33.12 21.47 10.00
CA PHE A 532 31.66 21.50 9.92
C PHE A 532 31.13 22.10 8.62
N ILE A 533 31.92 22.94 7.97
CA ILE A 533 31.49 23.69 6.77
C ILE A 533 31.46 22.77 5.56
N LEU A 534 32.48 21.95 5.37
CA LEU A 534 32.59 21.09 4.19
C LEU A 534 31.49 20.02 4.14
N PRO A 535 31.20 19.28 5.23
CA PRO A 535 30.03 18.40 5.28
C PRO A 535 28.71 19.08 5.00
N ALA A 536 28.49 20.29 5.54
CA ALA A 536 27.28 21.06 5.26
C ALA A 536 27.16 21.43 3.77
N ALA A 537 28.27 21.79 3.12
CA ALA A 537 28.31 22.05 1.69
C ALA A 537 28.00 20.79 0.87
N VAL A 538 28.61 19.64 1.21
CA VAL A 538 28.35 18.33 0.55
C VAL A 538 26.87 17.96 0.68
N MET A 539 26.27 18.09 1.86
CA MET A 539 24.89 17.70 2.11
C MET A 539 23.86 18.71 1.60
N SER A 540 24.27 19.92 1.22
CA SER A 540 23.36 20.93 0.64
C SER A 540 22.72 20.48 -0.68
N ALA A 541 23.27 19.45 -1.32
CA ALA A 541 22.69 18.82 -2.50
C ALA A 541 21.38 18.06 -2.21
N ILE A 542 21.15 17.57 -0.96
CA ILE A 542 20.00 16.76 -0.61
C ILE A 542 18.67 17.51 -0.85
N PRO A 543 18.43 18.75 -0.37
CA PRO A 543 17.20 19.46 -0.68
C PRO A 543 16.98 19.69 -2.18
N VAL A 544 18.04 19.83 -2.95
CA VAL A 544 17.95 20.12 -4.39
C VAL A 544 17.34 18.96 -5.18
N CYS A 545 17.44 17.72 -4.70
CA CYS A 545 16.88 16.56 -5.39
C CYS A 545 15.35 16.61 -5.51
N PHE A 546 14.67 17.33 -4.62
CA PHE A 546 13.21 17.50 -4.70
C PHE A 546 12.76 18.23 -5.96
N ILE A 547 13.64 19.06 -6.57
CA ILE A 547 13.35 19.74 -7.85
C ILE A 547 13.10 18.73 -8.99
N GLY A 548 13.73 17.54 -8.93
CA GLY A 548 13.48 16.48 -9.89
C GLY A 548 12.41 15.48 -9.43
N LEU A 549 12.27 15.28 -8.13
CA LEU A 549 11.44 14.25 -7.53
C LEU A 549 9.94 14.47 -7.81
N PHE A 550 9.36 15.59 -7.37
CA PHE A 550 7.94 15.83 -7.55
C PHE A 550 7.53 16.10 -9.01
N PRO A 551 8.27 16.89 -9.80
CA PRO A 551 7.99 16.97 -11.24
C PRO A 551 8.13 15.65 -11.97
N GLY A 552 9.05 14.76 -11.56
CA GLY A 552 9.16 13.41 -12.10
C GLY A 552 7.90 12.58 -11.86
N HIS A 553 7.37 12.59 -10.64
CA HIS A 553 6.09 11.95 -10.30
C HIS A 553 4.93 12.54 -11.12
N TRP A 554 4.88 13.86 -11.25
CA TRP A 554 3.86 14.52 -12.05
C TRP A 554 3.92 14.14 -13.53
N LEU A 555 5.11 14.12 -14.14
CA LEU A 555 5.30 13.75 -15.55
C LEU A 555 4.91 12.30 -15.83
N THR A 556 5.16 11.40 -14.89
CA THR A 556 4.83 9.97 -15.02
C THR A 556 3.41 9.63 -14.56
N GLY A 557 2.67 10.60 -13.99
CA GLY A 557 1.34 10.37 -13.42
C GLY A 557 1.34 9.44 -12.20
N GLN A 558 2.50 9.29 -11.52
CA GLN A 558 2.63 8.41 -10.37
C GLN A 558 2.44 9.17 -9.06
N ILE A 559 1.82 8.51 -8.08
CA ILE A 559 1.69 9.05 -6.73
C ILE A 559 3.03 9.06 -6.01
N PHE A 560 3.25 10.03 -5.12
CA PHE A 560 4.36 9.99 -4.17
C PHE A 560 4.03 9.02 -3.05
N SER A 561 4.77 7.92 -2.96
CA SER A 561 4.44 6.76 -2.15
C SER A 561 5.53 6.43 -1.12
N ALA A 562 5.28 5.44 -0.28
CA ALA A 562 6.29 4.90 0.64
C ALA A 562 7.55 4.42 -0.10
N THR A 563 7.40 3.81 -1.28
CA THR A 563 8.53 3.42 -2.12
C THR A 563 9.32 4.62 -2.64
N SER A 564 8.64 5.73 -2.94
CA SER A 564 9.27 7.00 -3.32
C SER A 564 10.11 7.58 -2.17
N LEU A 565 9.63 7.47 -0.92
CA LEU A 565 10.41 7.85 0.27
C LEU A 565 11.65 6.97 0.46
N ILE A 566 11.54 5.66 0.25
CA ILE A 566 12.70 4.77 0.28
C ILE A 566 13.69 5.14 -0.84
N GLY A 567 13.17 5.46 -2.03
CA GLY A 567 13.97 6.01 -3.12
C GLY A 567 14.69 7.31 -2.73
N LEU A 568 14.03 8.21 -2.00
CA LEU A 568 14.64 9.44 -1.47
C LEU A 568 15.76 9.14 -0.44
N VAL A 569 15.53 8.17 0.45
CA VAL A 569 16.52 7.70 1.41
C VAL A 569 17.76 7.18 0.67
N THR A 570 17.57 6.35 -0.35
CA THR A 570 18.64 5.84 -1.22
C THR A 570 19.36 6.96 -1.95
N LEU A 571 18.61 7.88 -2.56
CA LEU A 571 19.15 9.02 -3.31
C LEU A 571 20.03 9.92 -2.42
N THR A 572 19.66 10.07 -1.14
CA THR A 572 20.48 10.81 -0.16
C THR A 572 21.88 10.22 -0.03
N GLY A 573 22.01 8.90 0.04
CA GLY A 573 23.30 8.22 0.09
C GLY A 573 24.12 8.43 -1.19
N VAL A 574 23.49 8.29 -2.35
CA VAL A 574 24.14 8.48 -3.67
C VAL A 574 24.58 9.92 -3.88
N LEU A 575 23.75 10.91 -3.50
CA LEU A 575 24.08 12.33 -3.62
C LEU A 575 25.29 12.71 -2.75
N VAL A 576 25.27 12.25 -1.49
CA VAL A 576 26.40 12.50 -0.57
C VAL A 576 27.68 11.89 -1.12
N ARG A 577 27.62 10.66 -1.64
CA ARG A 577 28.76 9.99 -2.27
C ARG A 577 29.34 10.79 -3.45
N ASN A 578 28.49 11.22 -4.38
CA ASN A 578 28.95 11.99 -5.54
C ASN A 578 29.54 13.34 -5.12
N SER A 579 28.90 14.02 -4.17
CA SER A 579 29.40 15.30 -3.63
C SER A 579 30.69 15.13 -2.85
N LEU A 580 30.87 14.04 -2.09
CA LEU A 580 32.08 13.70 -1.35
C LEU A 580 33.27 13.52 -2.31
N LEU A 581 33.08 12.76 -3.39
CA LEU A 581 34.13 12.55 -4.40
C LEU A 581 34.57 13.87 -5.03
N ILE A 582 33.64 14.79 -5.33
CA ILE A 582 34.01 16.12 -5.85
C ILE A 582 34.78 16.92 -4.78
N ALA A 583 34.32 16.90 -3.51
CA ALA A 583 34.96 17.65 -2.42
C ALA A 583 36.39 17.16 -2.15
N ASP A 584 36.66 15.87 -2.27
CA ASP A 584 38.00 15.30 -2.11
C ASP A 584 38.95 15.78 -3.21
N PHE A 585 38.49 15.77 -4.48
CA PHE A 585 39.30 16.34 -5.59
C PHE A 585 39.54 17.83 -5.41
N VAL A 586 38.57 18.61 -4.94
CA VAL A 586 38.77 20.03 -4.61
C VAL A 586 39.87 20.17 -3.55
N THR A 587 39.82 19.35 -2.50
CA THR A 587 40.81 19.39 -1.43
C THR A 587 42.20 18.99 -1.91
N GLU A 588 42.30 18.02 -2.82
CA GLU A 588 43.55 17.58 -3.44
C GLU A 588 44.20 18.72 -4.30
N TYR A 589 43.44 19.32 -5.20
CA TYR A 589 43.89 20.44 -6.00
C TYR A 589 44.29 21.66 -5.16
N MET A 590 43.58 21.91 -4.05
CA MET A 590 44.00 22.97 -3.13
C MET A 590 45.32 22.66 -2.43
N ARG A 591 45.66 21.39 -2.14
CA ARG A 591 46.95 20.98 -1.60
C ARG A 591 48.07 21.15 -2.62
N GLU A 592 47.77 21.03 -3.90
CA GLU A 592 48.68 21.31 -5.00
C GLU A 592 48.90 22.81 -5.24
N GLY A 593 48.24 23.68 -4.48
CA GLY A 593 48.38 25.15 -4.55
C GLY A 593 47.43 25.85 -5.53
N ILE A 594 46.46 25.12 -6.09
CA ILE A 594 45.44 25.69 -6.99
C ILE A 594 44.43 26.49 -6.16
N SER A 595 43.98 27.64 -6.70
CA SER A 595 42.99 28.47 -6.04
C SER A 595 41.67 27.71 -5.82
N VAL A 596 40.96 27.97 -4.71
CA VAL A 596 39.67 27.31 -4.38
C VAL A 596 38.69 27.37 -5.55
N ARG A 597 38.57 28.52 -6.21
CA ARG A 597 37.67 28.71 -7.35
C ARG A 597 38.03 27.78 -8.51
N GLU A 598 39.27 27.68 -8.84
CA GLU A 598 39.77 26.89 -9.94
C GLU A 598 39.73 25.40 -9.62
N ALA A 599 40.08 25.02 -8.40
CA ALA A 599 39.97 23.66 -7.89
C ALA A 599 38.50 23.13 -7.99
N VAL A 600 37.51 23.93 -7.65
CA VAL A 600 36.08 23.55 -7.80
C VAL A 600 35.69 23.36 -9.26
N LEU A 601 36.14 24.22 -10.16
CA LEU A 601 35.84 24.10 -11.60
C LEU A 601 36.48 22.89 -12.22
N LEU A 602 37.75 22.62 -11.89
CA LEU A 602 38.50 21.47 -12.39
C LEU A 602 37.96 20.15 -11.84
N ALA A 603 37.73 20.06 -10.54
CA ALA A 603 37.17 18.86 -9.90
C ALA A 603 35.81 18.49 -10.52
N GLY A 604 34.92 19.45 -10.70
CA GLY A 604 33.62 19.23 -11.34
C GLY A 604 33.76 18.81 -12.82
N ALA A 605 34.67 19.43 -13.57
CA ALA A 605 34.88 19.11 -14.99
C ALA A 605 35.45 17.68 -15.21
N VAL A 606 36.35 17.24 -14.35
CA VAL A 606 36.95 15.89 -14.40
C VAL A 606 35.92 14.84 -13.97
N ARG A 607 35.13 15.12 -12.94
CA ARG A 607 34.17 14.17 -12.39
C ARG A 607 32.81 14.12 -13.11
N LEU A 608 32.53 15.04 -14.02
CA LEU A 608 31.25 15.09 -14.72
C LEU A 608 30.97 13.81 -15.51
N ARG A 609 31.95 13.24 -16.21
CA ARG A 609 31.79 12.02 -17.03
C ARG A 609 31.45 10.80 -16.18
N PRO A 610 32.20 10.45 -15.09
CA PRO A 610 31.82 9.37 -14.17
C PRO A 610 30.44 9.52 -13.60
N ILE A 611 30.09 10.70 -13.10
CA ILE A 611 28.78 10.97 -12.47
C ILE A 611 27.64 10.79 -13.47
N LEU A 612 27.80 11.23 -14.71
CA LEU A 612 26.79 11.00 -15.75
C LEU A 612 26.65 9.52 -16.11
N LEU A 613 27.76 8.79 -16.21
CA LEU A 613 27.73 7.35 -16.50
C LEU A 613 27.04 6.56 -15.38
N THR A 614 27.35 6.87 -14.11
CA THR A 614 26.69 6.23 -12.97
C THR A 614 25.20 6.59 -12.90
N SER A 615 24.83 7.84 -13.16
CA SER A 615 23.43 8.27 -13.20
C SER A 615 22.64 7.58 -14.31
N LEU A 616 23.22 7.45 -15.51
CA LEU A 616 22.60 6.74 -16.64
C LEU A 616 22.46 5.24 -16.37
N SER A 617 23.45 4.62 -15.70
CA SER A 617 23.37 3.20 -15.35
C SER A 617 22.32 2.89 -14.28
N ILE A 618 21.94 3.87 -13.46
CA ILE A 618 20.84 3.73 -12.49
C ILE A 618 19.47 3.84 -13.19
N LEU A 619 19.41 4.61 -14.29
CA LEU A 619 18.18 4.80 -15.07
C LEU A 619 17.85 3.61 -16.00
N SER A 620 18.86 2.82 -16.40
CA SER A 620 18.71 1.64 -17.26
C SER A 620 18.31 0.40 -16.45
#